data_8957c65f4b54397baf33930b74b1a485
#
_entry.id   8957c65f4b54397baf33930b74b1a485
#
_cell.length_a   1.000
_cell.length_b   1.000
_cell.length_c   1.000
_cell.angle_alpha   90.00
_cell.angle_beta   90.00
_cell.angle_gamma   90.00
#
_symmetry.space_group_name_H-M   'P 1'
#
loop_
_entity.id
_entity.type
_entity.pdbx_description
1 polymer ?
#
loop_
_entity_poly.entity_id
_entity_poly.type
_entity_poly.pdbx_seq_one_letter_code
_entity_poly.pdbx_strand_id
1 'polypeptide(L)'
;MGGIVEDRETAGAPDGGWGWVVLLGGFVITGFSYAFPKAISVYFKELMHDFGCGYKDTAWISSIILAMLYGSGPISSIMVNKFGCRPVMLVGGLLASLGMISASFATSIIHLYITAGVITGLGLALNFQPSLIMLGAYFDKRRPLANGLAAAGSPVFLSALSPLGQLLLDQYGWRGGFLITGGLLLNCCTCGAVMRPLKLKERKACNQELKEMLPPEAGQENIVCENNNDKQPSKKKLLDFSVLRDKGLIIYIIAKFIVVLGLFVPTILLVNYAKDQGVPDKEAAFLLSIIGFIDIFARPTCGVVAGLKWVRPKMSYFFSLALLFNGLTDVCSATSTDYKGLIIFCVFFGLSYGMVGALQFEVLMGIVGTSKFSSALGLVLLFEAVAVLIGPPSAGYLVDKYKNYELIFYMAGGELITAGIFLALASFCCISQKKRKDSPQTQQTDVEVNPER
;
A
#
# COMPACT_ATOMS: atom_id res chain seq x y z
N MET A 1 -23.77 -33.59 26.27
CA MET A 1 -23.48 -32.35 27.02
C MET A 1 -22.63 -31.49 26.12
N GLY A 2 -23.28 -30.54 25.44
CA GLY A 2 -22.66 -29.64 24.49
C GLY A 2 -22.03 -28.46 25.22
N GLY A 3 -20.73 -28.30 25.06
CA GLY A 3 -20.01 -27.11 25.51
C GLY A 3 -20.30 -25.94 24.57
N ILE A 4 -20.98 -24.93 25.07
CA ILE A 4 -21.18 -23.64 24.43
C ILE A 4 -19.83 -22.96 24.43
N VAL A 5 -19.22 -22.78 23.25
CA VAL A 5 -18.08 -21.86 23.06
C VAL A 5 -18.67 -20.45 23.09
N GLU A 6 -18.57 -19.78 24.22
CA GLU A 6 -18.84 -18.35 24.35
C GLU A 6 -17.87 -17.59 23.46
N ASP A 7 -18.37 -17.05 22.35
CA ASP A 7 -17.73 -15.98 21.61
C ASP A 7 -17.49 -14.81 22.57
N ARG A 8 -16.23 -14.56 22.92
CA ARG A 8 -15.83 -13.32 23.60
C ARG A 8 -16.17 -12.16 22.68
N GLU A 9 -17.30 -11.54 22.91
CA GLU A 9 -17.64 -10.23 22.37
C GLU A 9 -16.56 -9.24 22.82
N THR A 10 -15.56 -9.02 21.96
CA THR A 10 -14.72 -7.83 22.01
C THR A 10 -15.66 -6.67 21.83
N ALA A 11 -15.60 -5.68 22.73
CA ALA A 11 -16.36 -4.43 22.66
C ALA A 11 -16.23 -3.86 21.26
N GLY A 12 -17.27 -4.06 20.42
CA GLY A 12 -17.20 -3.99 18.98
C GLY A 12 -16.87 -2.61 18.47
N ALA A 13 -16.08 -2.58 17.40
CA ALA A 13 -15.94 -1.40 16.55
C ALA A 13 -17.34 -0.86 16.23
N PRO A 14 -17.54 0.49 16.17
CA PRO A 14 -18.87 1.06 15.95
C PRO A 14 -19.52 0.67 14.62
N ASP A 15 -18.75 0.16 13.64
CA ASP A 15 -19.18 -0.24 12.28
C ASP A 15 -20.12 0.77 11.58
N GLY A 16 -20.03 2.06 11.98
CA GLY A 16 -20.91 3.12 11.48
C GLY A 16 -20.70 4.46 12.18
N GLY A 17 -21.67 5.36 12.10
CA GLY A 17 -21.64 6.68 12.73
C GLY A 17 -20.42 7.52 12.32
N TRP A 18 -19.61 7.95 13.29
CA TRP A 18 -18.39 8.72 13.02
C TRP A 18 -17.33 7.96 12.18
N GLY A 19 -17.42 6.64 12.11
CA GLY A 19 -16.56 5.81 11.27
C GLY A 19 -16.60 6.21 9.78
N TRP A 20 -17.73 6.65 9.27
CA TRP A 20 -17.84 7.14 7.88
C TRP A 20 -17.06 8.43 7.63
N VAL A 21 -16.97 9.30 8.64
CA VAL A 21 -16.17 10.53 8.57
C VAL A 21 -14.69 10.20 8.60
N VAL A 22 -14.30 9.22 9.43
CA VAL A 22 -12.93 8.67 9.46
C VAL A 22 -12.59 8.03 8.11
N LEU A 23 -13.52 7.31 7.50
CA LEU A 23 -13.34 6.71 6.17
C LEU A 23 -13.13 7.80 5.10
N LEU A 24 -13.91 8.87 5.11
CA LEU A 24 -13.71 9.99 4.19
C LEU A 24 -12.32 10.62 4.37
N GLY A 25 -11.89 10.82 5.62
CA GLY A 25 -10.52 11.27 5.91
C GLY A 25 -9.46 10.30 5.39
N GLY A 26 -9.64 9.00 5.57
CA GLY A 26 -8.77 7.95 5.03
C GLY A 26 -8.73 7.93 3.50
N PHE A 27 -9.86 8.15 2.84
CA PHE A 27 -9.97 8.28 1.38
C PHE A 27 -9.11 9.44 0.85
N VAL A 28 -9.24 10.64 1.45
CA VAL A 28 -8.45 11.82 1.05
C VAL A 28 -6.95 11.60 1.29
N ILE A 29 -6.58 11.04 2.45
CA ILE A 29 -5.18 10.77 2.78
C ILE A 29 -4.57 9.75 1.83
N THR A 30 -5.28 8.66 1.54
CA THR A 30 -4.84 7.65 0.57
C THR A 30 -4.71 8.25 -0.83
N GLY A 31 -5.64 9.17 -1.18
CA GLY A 31 -5.60 9.93 -2.41
C GLY A 31 -4.28 10.69 -2.57
N PHE A 32 -3.95 11.56 -1.63
CA PHE A 32 -2.71 12.31 -1.69
C PHE A 32 -1.46 11.41 -1.61
N SER A 33 -1.47 10.39 -0.76
CA SER A 33 -0.28 9.55 -0.53
C SER A 33 0.16 8.77 -1.76
N TYR A 34 -0.79 8.28 -2.58
CA TYR A 34 -0.46 7.44 -3.74
C TYR A 34 -0.60 8.15 -5.09
N ALA A 35 -1.46 9.16 -5.20
CA ALA A 35 -1.64 9.88 -6.46
C ALA A 35 -0.58 10.97 -6.64
N PHE A 36 -0.25 11.70 -5.57
CA PHE A 36 0.68 12.81 -5.64
C PHE A 36 2.07 12.44 -6.19
N PRO A 37 2.75 11.35 -5.76
CA PRO A 37 4.06 10.98 -6.29
C PRO A 37 4.06 10.69 -7.80
N LYS A 38 2.92 10.33 -8.36
CA LYS A 38 2.75 10.10 -9.80
C LYS A 38 2.40 11.39 -10.54
N ALA A 39 1.48 12.19 -9.99
CA ALA A 39 1.04 13.44 -10.59
C ALA A 39 2.18 14.47 -10.69
N ILE A 40 3.18 14.44 -9.79
CA ILE A 40 4.33 15.33 -9.83
C ILE A 40 5.16 15.17 -11.13
N SER A 41 5.04 14.04 -11.83
CA SER A 41 5.73 13.79 -13.09
C SER A 41 5.35 14.77 -14.22
N VAL A 42 4.19 15.42 -14.09
CA VAL A 42 3.74 16.48 -15.02
C VAL A 42 4.74 17.64 -15.05
N TYR A 43 5.40 17.93 -13.94
CA TYR A 43 6.39 19.01 -13.80
C TYR A 43 7.80 18.63 -14.25
N PHE A 44 8.08 17.35 -14.54
CA PHE A 44 9.45 16.87 -14.80
C PHE A 44 10.14 17.60 -15.95
N LYS A 45 9.43 17.86 -17.04
CA LYS A 45 10.00 18.53 -18.23
C LYS A 45 10.50 19.94 -17.91
N GLU A 46 9.71 20.71 -17.14
CA GLU A 46 10.09 22.04 -16.70
C GLU A 46 11.26 22.01 -15.69
N LEU A 47 11.24 21.05 -14.76
CA LEU A 47 12.32 20.87 -13.80
C LEU A 47 13.64 20.50 -14.49
N MET A 48 13.60 19.65 -15.52
CA MET A 48 14.77 19.31 -16.31
C MET A 48 15.33 20.53 -17.06
N HIS A 49 14.46 21.36 -17.59
CA HIS A 49 14.87 22.58 -18.27
C HIS A 49 15.52 23.58 -17.30
N ASP A 50 14.89 23.84 -16.14
CA ASP A 50 15.37 24.83 -15.16
C ASP A 50 16.66 24.42 -14.45
N PHE A 51 16.82 23.12 -14.15
CA PHE A 51 17.98 22.61 -13.40
C PHE A 51 19.06 21.96 -14.28
N GLY A 52 18.84 21.85 -15.60
CA GLY A 52 19.78 21.23 -16.52
C GLY A 52 20.05 19.75 -16.20
N CYS A 53 19.07 19.04 -15.70
CA CYS A 53 19.17 17.64 -15.27
C CYS A 53 18.41 16.69 -16.20
N GLY A 54 18.62 15.36 -16.03
CA GLY A 54 17.98 14.34 -16.84
C GLY A 54 16.72 13.74 -16.20
N TYR A 55 16.08 12.80 -16.91
CA TYR A 55 14.94 12.04 -16.41
C TYR A 55 15.30 11.19 -15.19
N LYS A 56 16.50 10.66 -15.12
CA LYS A 56 17.02 9.97 -13.95
C LYS A 56 16.88 10.83 -12.70
N ASP A 57 17.32 12.08 -12.77
CA ASP A 57 17.37 12.98 -11.61
C ASP A 57 15.97 13.42 -11.19
N THR A 58 15.06 13.70 -12.13
CA THR A 58 13.67 14.03 -11.82
C THR A 58 12.89 12.83 -11.28
N ALA A 59 13.14 11.63 -11.79
CA ALA A 59 12.49 10.40 -11.33
C ALA A 59 12.82 10.10 -9.85
N TRP A 60 14.00 10.48 -9.36
CA TRP A 60 14.36 10.38 -7.95
C TRP A 60 13.38 11.08 -7.01
N ILE A 61 12.77 12.20 -7.43
CA ILE A 61 11.79 12.92 -6.61
C ILE A 61 10.62 12.01 -6.25
N SER A 62 9.97 11.43 -7.26
CA SER A 62 8.83 10.52 -7.06
C SER A 62 9.22 9.26 -6.28
N SER A 63 10.40 8.71 -6.58
CA SER A 63 10.92 7.50 -5.91
C SER A 63 11.21 7.74 -4.44
N ILE A 64 11.80 8.87 -4.07
CA ILE A 64 12.05 9.22 -2.66
C ILE A 64 10.74 9.39 -1.91
N ILE A 65 9.73 10.06 -2.50
CA ILE A 65 8.41 10.21 -1.86
C ILE A 65 7.81 8.84 -1.55
N LEU A 66 7.78 7.92 -2.53
CA LEU A 66 7.22 6.58 -2.35
C LEU A 66 8.06 5.72 -1.40
N ALA A 67 9.38 5.82 -1.46
CA ALA A 67 10.28 5.11 -0.55
C ALA A 67 10.09 5.57 0.90
N MET A 68 9.90 6.87 1.12
CA MET A 68 9.58 7.41 2.44
C MET A 68 8.19 6.96 2.90
N LEU A 69 7.20 6.93 2.01
CA LEU A 69 5.86 6.46 2.32
C LEU A 69 5.85 5.00 2.82
N TYR A 70 6.60 4.13 2.18
CA TYR A 70 6.68 2.71 2.54
C TYR A 70 7.67 2.44 3.68
N GLY A 71 8.87 3.01 3.61
CA GLY A 71 9.95 2.74 4.55
C GLY A 71 9.77 3.36 5.94
N SER A 72 8.97 4.44 6.06
CA SER A 72 8.74 5.12 7.35
C SER A 72 7.70 4.45 8.24
N GLY A 73 7.16 3.29 7.86
CA GLY A 73 6.17 2.54 8.64
C GLY A 73 6.56 2.32 10.11
N PRO A 74 7.76 1.81 10.42
CA PRO A 74 8.22 1.63 11.78
C PRO A 74 8.26 2.94 12.59
N ILE A 75 8.73 4.04 11.99
CA ILE A 75 8.81 5.37 12.62
C ILE A 75 7.40 5.86 12.95
N SER A 76 6.48 5.79 11.99
CA SER A 76 5.08 6.16 12.17
C SER A 76 4.42 5.34 13.29
N SER A 77 4.66 4.03 13.33
CA SER A 77 4.12 3.16 14.38
C SER A 77 4.62 3.53 15.78
N ILE A 78 5.91 3.85 15.93
CA ILE A 78 6.49 4.30 17.20
C ILE A 78 5.83 5.61 17.64
N MET A 79 5.68 6.57 16.72
CA MET A 79 5.07 7.86 17.01
C MET A 79 3.58 7.72 17.41
N VAL A 80 2.84 6.86 16.70
CA VAL A 80 1.43 6.57 17.03
C VAL A 80 1.29 5.93 18.39
N ASN A 81 2.15 4.98 18.74
CA ASN A 81 2.13 4.32 20.04
C ASN A 81 2.45 5.30 21.19
N LYS A 82 3.31 6.30 20.95
CA LYS A 82 3.72 7.27 21.96
C LYS A 82 2.75 8.45 22.10
N PHE A 83 2.28 8.99 20.98
CA PHE A 83 1.52 10.24 20.94
C PHE A 83 0.06 10.05 20.52
N GLY A 84 -0.31 8.89 19.99
CA GLY A 84 -1.63 8.62 19.39
C GLY A 84 -1.72 9.04 17.93
N CYS A 85 -2.76 8.55 17.23
CA CYS A 85 -2.94 8.77 15.79
C CYS A 85 -3.14 10.25 15.43
N ARG A 86 -4.02 10.95 16.15
CA ARG A 86 -4.44 12.31 15.82
C ARG A 86 -3.30 13.34 15.79
N PRO A 87 -2.45 13.49 16.83
CA PRO A 87 -1.34 14.45 16.80
C PRO A 87 -0.29 14.08 15.75
N VAL A 88 -0.03 12.78 15.53
CA VAL A 88 0.92 12.33 14.51
C VAL A 88 0.44 12.73 13.12
N MET A 89 -0.84 12.59 12.81
CA MET A 89 -1.42 13.00 11.52
C MET A 89 -1.42 14.52 11.32
N LEU A 90 -1.68 15.30 12.36
CA LEU A 90 -1.58 16.76 12.29
C LEU A 90 -0.15 17.21 11.96
N VAL A 91 0.83 16.66 12.66
CA VAL A 91 2.26 16.93 12.39
C VAL A 91 2.63 16.45 10.99
N GLY A 92 2.16 15.27 10.58
CA GLY A 92 2.41 14.73 9.25
C GLY A 92 1.86 15.61 8.13
N GLY A 93 0.62 16.13 8.28
CA GLY A 93 0.01 17.02 7.29
C GLY A 93 0.71 18.37 7.19
N LEU A 94 1.10 18.95 8.33
CA LEU A 94 1.92 20.17 8.36
C LEU A 94 3.29 19.94 7.68
N LEU A 95 3.94 18.82 7.99
CA LEU A 95 5.24 18.47 7.43
C LEU A 95 5.15 18.28 5.91
N ALA A 96 4.12 17.58 5.41
CA ALA A 96 3.91 17.40 3.97
C ALA A 96 3.68 18.72 3.25
N SER A 97 2.87 19.61 3.81
CA SER A 97 2.59 20.93 3.26
C SER A 97 3.85 21.81 3.26
N LEU A 98 4.55 21.92 4.39
CA LEU A 98 5.78 22.70 4.51
C LEU A 98 6.87 22.19 3.57
N GLY A 99 6.97 20.87 3.38
CA GLY A 99 7.89 20.27 2.42
C GLY A 99 7.64 20.77 0.99
N MET A 100 6.38 20.78 0.54
CA MET A 100 6.02 21.27 -0.81
C MET A 100 6.15 22.79 -0.94
N ILE A 101 5.76 23.55 0.08
CA ILE A 101 5.96 25.01 0.10
C ILE A 101 7.46 25.33 0.01
N SER A 102 8.30 24.64 0.77
CA SER A 102 9.75 24.81 0.71
C SER A 102 10.33 24.40 -0.65
N ALA A 103 9.77 23.37 -1.28
CA ALA A 103 10.15 22.93 -2.63
C ALA A 103 9.91 24.02 -3.69
N SER A 104 8.91 24.88 -3.52
CA SER A 104 8.62 26.01 -4.40
C SER A 104 9.81 27.01 -4.46
N PHE A 105 10.64 27.10 -3.41
CA PHE A 105 11.80 27.98 -3.33
C PHE A 105 13.11 27.25 -3.65
N ALA A 106 13.07 26.02 -4.17
CA ALA A 106 14.26 25.25 -4.47
C ALA A 106 15.13 25.93 -5.55
N THR A 107 16.43 25.94 -5.33
CA THR A 107 17.44 26.45 -6.24
C THR A 107 18.31 25.38 -6.87
N SER A 108 18.15 24.11 -6.42
CA SER A 108 18.83 22.94 -6.99
C SER A 108 17.94 21.70 -6.88
N ILE A 109 18.24 20.67 -7.70
CA ILE A 109 17.53 19.40 -7.68
C ILE A 109 17.66 18.69 -6.32
N ILE A 110 18.79 18.86 -5.62
CA ILE A 110 19.02 18.28 -4.29
C ILE A 110 18.08 18.90 -3.25
N HIS A 111 17.78 20.20 -3.35
CA HIS A 111 16.77 20.81 -2.49
C HIS A 111 15.40 20.17 -2.69
N LEU A 112 15.03 19.82 -3.95
CA LEU A 112 13.79 19.11 -4.24
C LEU A 112 13.77 17.68 -3.65
N TYR A 113 14.91 16.97 -3.68
CA TYR A 113 14.99 15.65 -3.04
C TYR A 113 14.70 15.70 -1.54
N ILE A 114 15.24 16.73 -0.87
CA ILE A 114 15.04 16.90 0.58
C ILE A 114 13.63 17.40 0.86
N THR A 115 13.18 18.46 0.19
CA THR A 115 11.90 19.13 0.51
C THR A 115 10.71 18.36 -0.03
N ALA A 116 10.60 18.17 -1.35
CA ALA A 116 9.51 17.43 -1.96
C ALA A 116 9.64 15.91 -1.72
N GLY A 117 10.87 15.35 -1.76
CA GLY A 117 11.14 13.94 -1.59
C GLY A 117 10.99 13.49 -0.15
N VAL A 118 11.95 13.86 0.71
CA VAL A 118 12.04 13.32 2.08
C VAL A 118 11.00 13.94 3.00
N ILE A 119 10.91 15.28 3.07
CA ILE A 119 10.04 15.96 4.04
C ILE A 119 8.57 15.71 3.71
N THR A 120 8.17 15.91 2.45
CA THR A 120 6.79 15.66 2.02
C THR A 120 6.45 14.18 2.11
N GLY A 121 7.36 13.28 1.67
CA GLY A 121 7.16 11.84 1.74
C GLY A 121 6.99 11.32 3.17
N LEU A 122 7.81 11.79 4.11
CA LEU A 122 7.66 11.48 5.54
C LEU A 122 6.34 12.00 6.09
N GLY A 123 5.96 13.24 5.74
CA GLY A 123 4.68 13.83 6.14
C GLY A 123 3.48 13.00 5.66
N LEU A 124 3.51 12.53 4.40
CA LEU A 124 2.48 11.64 3.85
C LEU A 124 2.46 10.28 4.56
N ALA A 125 3.62 9.71 4.89
CA ALA A 125 3.70 8.44 5.64
C ALA A 125 3.09 8.56 7.04
N LEU A 126 3.35 9.67 7.75
CA LEU A 126 2.77 9.98 9.07
C LEU A 126 1.26 10.23 9.02
N ASN A 127 0.68 10.46 7.86
CA ASN A 127 -0.77 10.51 7.65
C ASN A 127 -1.33 9.14 7.26
N PHE A 128 -0.70 8.47 6.30
CA PHE A 128 -1.20 7.24 5.71
C PHE A 128 -1.28 6.08 6.70
N GLN A 129 -0.20 5.80 7.43
CA GLN A 129 -0.14 4.70 8.39
C GLN A 129 -1.18 4.81 9.51
N PRO A 130 -1.28 5.97 10.23
CA PRO A 130 -2.29 6.12 11.27
C PRO A 130 -3.72 6.09 10.74
N SER A 131 -3.98 6.54 9.49
CA SER A 131 -5.31 6.49 8.90
C SER A 131 -5.80 5.05 8.72
N LEU A 132 -4.91 4.12 8.32
CA LEU A 132 -5.22 2.69 8.23
C LEU A 132 -5.49 2.08 9.61
N ILE A 133 -4.72 2.48 10.64
CA ILE A 133 -4.93 2.03 12.03
C ILE A 133 -6.30 2.49 12.53
N MET A 134 -6.65 3.76 12.29
CA MET A 134 -7.94 4.32 12.69
C MET A 134 -9.11 3.64 11.97
N LEU A 135 -8.97 3.38 10.66
CA LEU A 135 -9.98 2.65 9.90
C LEU A 135 -10.22 1.26 10.48
N GLY A 136 -9.13 0.54 10.82
CA GLY A 136 -9.20 -0.76 11.46
C GLY A 136 -9.82 -0.75 12.86
N ALA A 137 -9.73 0.39 13.59
CA ALA A 137 -10.35 0.55 14.91
C ALA A 137 -11.85 0.87 14.82
N TYR A 138 -12.30 1.59 13.80
CA TYR A 138 -13.70 1.98 13.63
C TYR A 138 -14.56 0.92 12.93
N PHE A 139 -13.95 0.05 12.10
CA PHE A 139 -14.65 -0.98 11.34
C PHE A 139 -14.09 -2.36 11.66
N ASP A 140 -14.98 -3.29 12.00
CA ASP A 140 -14.65 -4.70 12.19
C ASP A 140 -15.39 -5.57 11.15
N LYS A 141 -16.71 -5.65 11.20
CA LYS A 141 -17.52 -6.42 10.24
C LYS A 141 -17.41 -5.84 8.82
N ARG A 142 -17.37 -4.52 8.69
CA ARG A 142 -17.30 -3.80 7.40
C ARG A 142 -15.88 -3.37 7.02
N ARG A 143 -14.86 -3.86 7.71
CA ARG A 143 -13.46 -3.49 7.50
C ARG A 143 -12.97 -3.68 6.06
N PRO A 144 -13.26 -4.80 5.35
CA PRO A 144 -12.85 -4.95 3.96
C PRO A 144 -13.47 -3.89 3.02
N LEU A 145 -14.75 -3.57 3.24
CA LEU A 145 -15.44 -2.51 2.50
C LEU A 145 -14.82 -1.14 2.77
N ALA A 146 -14.57 -0.82 4.03
CA ALA A 146 -13.97 0.45 4.43
C ALA A 146 -12.56 0.63 3.86
N ASN A 147 -11.73 -0.41 3.89
CA ASN A 147 -10.40 -0.38 3.29
C ASN A 147 -10.46 -0.23 1.76
N GLY A 148 -11.37 -0.93 1.09
CA GLY A 148 -11.58 -0.81 -0.35
C GLY A 148 -12.01 0.59 -0.78
N LEU A 149 -12.96 1.18 -0.04
CA LEU A 149 -13.42 2.55 -0.29
C LEU A 149 -12.31 3.59 -0.03
N ALA A 150 -11.53 3.44 1.05
CA ALA A 150 -10.39 4.31 1.31
C ALA A 150 -9.32 4.19 0.20
N ALA A 151 -9.04 2.97 -0.27
CA ALA A 151 -8.08 2.71 -1.34
C ALA A 151 -8.52 3.31 -2.69
N ALA A 152 -9.82 3.46 -2.93
CA ALA A 152 -10.37 4.12 -4.11
C ALA A 152 -10.02 5.63 -4.17
N GLY A 153 -9.57 6.22 -3.06
CA GLY A 153 -9.04 7.59 -3.05
C GLY A 153 -7.86 7.78 -4.00
N SER A 154 -6.95 6.80 -4.06
CA SER A 154 -5.75 6.88 -4.91
C SER A 154 -6.08 7.12 -6.41
N PRO A 155 -6.89 6.30 -7.08
CA PRO A 155 -7.24 6.53 -8.47
C PRO A 155 -8.08 7.79 -8.71
N VAL A 156 -8.99 8.13 -7.80
CA VAL A 156 -9.80 9.37 -7.90
C VAL A 156 -8.90 10.60 -7.87
N PHE A 157 -7.97 10.66 -6.92
CA PHE A 157 -7.03 11.78 -6.83
C PHE A 157 -6.05 11.81 -8.00
N LEU A 158 -5.62 10.66 -8.52
CA LEU A 158 -4.75 10.62 -9.71
C LEU A 158 -5.45 11.23 -10.92
N SER A 159 -6.72 10.89 -11.13
CA SER A 159 -7.53 11.43 -12.22
C SER A 159 -7.72 12.95 -12.13
N ALA A 160 -7.77 13.50 -10.91
CA ALA A 160 -7.98 14.92 -10.67
C ALA A 160 -6.65 15.71 -10.61
N LEU A 161 -5.63 15.18 -9.92
CA LEU A 161 -4.39 15.92 -9.66
C LEU A 161 -3.51 16.06 -10.91
N SER A 162 -3.57 15.12 -11.85
CA SER A 162 -2.74 15.21 -13.06
C SER A 162 -3.17 16.38 -13.98
N PRO A 163 -4.44 16.53 -14.39
CA PRO A 163 -4.89 17.70 -15.15
C PRO A 163 -4.76 19.00 -14.35
N LEU A 164 -5.04 18.97 -13.03
CA LEU A 164 -4.85 20.12 -12.16
C LEU A 164 -3.38 20.54 -12.13
N GLY A 165 -2.44 19.58 -12.02
CA GLY A 165 -1.02 19.84 -12.06
C GLY A 165 -0.60 20.56 -13.35
N GLN A 166 -1.09 20.10 -14.51
CA GLN A 166 -0.80 20.76 -15.80
C GLN A 166 -1.39 22.17 -15.86
N LEU A 167 -2.60 22.36 -15.39
CA LEU A 167 -3.24 23.69 -15.35
C LEU A 167 -2.47 24.65 -14.45
N LEU A 168 -2.01 24.19 -13.29
CA LEU A 168 -1.18 24.99 -12.38
C LEU A 168 0.19 25.31 -13.01
N LEU A 169 0.77 24.36 -13.72
CA LEU A 169 2.03 24.57 -14.46
C LEU A 169 1.88 25.64 -15.54
N ASP A 170 0.80 25.57 -16.35
CA ASP A 170 0.52 26.51 -17.43
C ASP A 170 0.28 27.95 -16.94
N GLN A 171 -0.38 28.10 -15.77
CA GLN A 171 -0.77 29.41 -15.25
C GLN A 171 0.26 30.05 -14.30
N TYR A 172 0.90 29.24 -13.46
CA TYR A 172 1.73 29.72 -12.34
C TYR A 172 3.18 29.19 -12.39
N GLY A 173 3.51 28.39 -13.41
CA GLY A 173 4.78 27.69 -13.47
C GLY A 173 4.93 26.63 -12.38
N TRP A 174 6.04 25.88 -12.36
CA TRP A 174 6.24 24.80 -11.40
C TRP A 174 6.35 25.30 -9.95
N ARG A 175 6.95 26.49 -9.72
CA ARG A 175 7.06 27.08 -8.36
C ARG A 175 5.70 27.40 -7.77
N GLY A 176 4.84 28.09 -8.53
CA GLY A 176 3.50 28.40 -8.11
C GLY A 176 2.63 27.15 -7.96
N GLY A 177 2.80 26.16 -8.86
CA GLY A 177 2.16 24.86 -8.79
C GLY A 177 2.48 24.11 -7.50
N PHE A 178 3.75 24.09 -7.09
CA PHE A 178 4.19 23.47 -5.83
C PHE A 178 3.65 24.20 -4.60
N LEU A 179 3.62 25.52 -4.62
CA LEU A 179 3.05 26.32 -3.53
C LEU A 179 1.56 26.00 -3.31
N ILE A 180 0.77 26.02 -4.40
CA ILE A 180 -0.66 25.71 -4.35
C ILE A 180 -0.89 24.27 -3.92
N THR A 181 -0.11 23.31 -4.44
CA THR A 181 -0.18 21.91 -4.05
C THR A 181 0.17 21.73 -2.57
N GLY A 182 1.15 22.48 -2.05
CA GLY A 182 1.45 22.53 -0.63
C GLY A 182 0.24 22.96 0.21
N GLY A 183 -0.50 23.97 -0.26
CA GLY A 183 -1.78 24.38 0.34
C GLY A 183 -2.85 23.29 0.30
N LEU A 184 -2.93 22.53 -0.80
CA LEU A 184 -3.86 21.39 -0.91
C LEU A 184 -3.51 20.27 0.09
N LEU A 185 -2.23 20.02 0.32
CA LEU A 185 -1.77 19.01 1.30
C LEU A 185 -2.12 19.38 2.74
N LEU A 186 -2.41 20.65 3.08
CA LEU A 186 -2.95 21.02 4.39
C LEU A 186 -4.29 20.33 4.72
N ASN A 187 -5.05 19.89 3.72
CA ASN A 187 -6.26 19.10 3.96
C ASN A 187 -5.96 17.78 4.69
N CYS A 188 -4.74 17.25 4.63
CA CYS A 188 -4.33 16.12 5.46
C CYS A 188 -4.39 16.45 6.96
N CYS A 189 -4.14 17.72 7.36
CA CYS A 189 -4.32 18.17 8.75
C CYS A 189 -5.79 18.15 9.17
N THR A 190 -6.70 18.61 8.29
CA THR A 190 -8.15 18.57 8.58
C THR A 190 -8.62 17.12 8.71
N CYS A 191 -8.15 16.23 7.83
CA CYS A 191 -8.42 14.80 7.94
C CYS A 191 -7.88 14.21 9.25
N GLY A 192 -6.66 14.58 9.66
CA GLY A 192 -6.07 14.19 10.93
C GLY A 192 -6.87 14.71 12.14
N ALA A 193 -7.37 15.95 12.09
CA ALA A 193 -8.18 16.55 13.15
C ALA A 193 -9.51 15.82 13.36
N VAL A 194 -10.10 15.28 12.28
CA VAL A 194 -11.35 14.51 12.30
C VAL A 194 -11.18 13.11 12.88
N MET A 195 -9.96 12.56 12.89
CA MET A 195 -9.62 11.24 13.45
C MET A 195 -9.71 11.28 14.98
N ARG A 196 -10.89 11.00 15.52
CA ARG A 196 -11.10 10.96 16.99
C ARG A 196 -10.65 9.62 17.54
N PRO A 197 -9.80 9.59 18.59
CA PRO A 197 -9.47 8.34 19.24
C PRO A 197 -10.75 7.75 19.86
N LEU A 198 -11.00 6.47 19.59
CA LEU A 198 -12.05 5.74 20.29
C LEU A 198 -11.63 5.64 21.77
N LYS A 199 -12.40 6.25 22.66
CA LYS A 199 -12.30 5.96 24.10
C LYS A 199 -12.78 4.52 24.25
N LEU A 200 -11.85 3.58 24.40
CA LEU A 200 -12.17 2.28 24.95
C LEU A 200 -12.84 2.57 26.29
N LYS A 201 -14.13 2.23 26.44
CA LYS A 201 -14.77 2.19 27.74
C LYS A 201 -13.91 1.26 28.59
N GLU A 202 -13.06 1.86 29.41
CA GLU A 202 -12.20 1.12 30.32
C GLU A 202 -13.07 0.14 31.09
N ARG A 203 -12.53 -1.03 31.34
CA ARG A 203 -13.04 -2.11 32.20
C ARG A 203 -13.54 -1.66 33.59
N LYS A 204 -13.72 -0.38 33.84
CA LYS A 204 -14.29 0.17 35.11
C LYS A 204 -15.75 -0.19 35.28
N ALA A 205 -16.51 -0.38 34.21
CA ALA A 205 -17.91 -0.83 34.30
C ALA A 205 -18.01 -2.28 34.79
N CYS A 206 -17.16 -3.17 34.33
CA CYS A 206 -17.19 -4.58 34.74
C CYS A 206 -16.75 -4.77 36.21
N ASN A 207 -15.84 -3.96 36.72
CA ASN A 207 -15.43 -3.98 38.15
C ASN A 207 -16.42 -3.30 39.08
N GLN A 208 -17.28 -2.41 38.56
CA GLN A 208 -18.36 -1.83 39.38
C GLN A 208 -19.57 -2.76 39.44
N GLU A 209 -19.95 -3.37 38.31
CA GLU A 209 -21.04 -4.37 38.34
C GLU A 209 -20.67 -5.62 39.12
N LEU A 210 -19.39 -6.04 39.13
CA LEU A 210 -18.93 -7.14 39.95
C LEU A 210 -18.87 -6.80 41.44
N LYS A 211 -18.68 -5.52 41.82
CA LYS A 211 -18.76 -5.05 43.20
C LYS A 211 -20.18 -4.87 43.69
N GLU A 212 -21.14 -4.60 42.82
CA GLU A 212 -22.56 -4.47 43.15
C GLU A 212 -23.30 -5.83 43.23
N MET A 213 -22.69 -6.90 42.65
CA MET A 213 -23.24 -8.26 42.71
C MET A 213 -22.77 -9.10 43.90
N LEU A 214 -21.87 -8.59 44.74
CA LEU A 214 -21.44 -9.31 45.95
C LEU A 214 -22.31 -8.91 47.14
N PRO A 215 -22.95 -9.87 47.83
CA PRO A 215 -23.73 -9.59 49.03
C PRO A 215 -22.84 -9.01 50.17
N PRO A 216 -23.37 -8.12 51.00
CA PRO A 216 -22.56 -7.39 52.00
C PRO A 216 -22.19 -8.19 53.26
N GLU A 217 -22.28 -9.50 53.30
CA GLU A 217 -21.94 -10.29 54.48
C GLU A 217 -21.10 -11.55 54.14
N ALA A 218 -19.79 -11.38 54.14
CA ALA A 218 -18.89 -12.46 54.54
C ALA A 218 -17.54 -11.88 54.93
N GLY A 219 -17.11 -12.21 56.14
CA GLY A 219 -16.04 -11.64 56.92
C GLY A 219 -14.67 -11.54 56.25
N GLN A 220 -13.87 -10.67 56.83
CA GLN A 220 -12.45 -10.53 56.61
C GLN A 220 -11.71 -11.87 56.75
N GLU A 221 -11.60 -12.61 55.67
CA GLU A 221 -10.51 -13.58 55.50
C GLU A 221 -9.58 -13.07 54.40
N ASN A 222 -8.33 -12.91 54.85
CA ASN A 222 -7.21 -12.53 54.00
C ASN A 222 -7.07 -13.53 52.85
N ILE A 223 -7.77 -13.33 51.76
CA ILE A 223 -7.44 -13.97 50.48
C ILE A 223 -6.22 -13.24 49.94
N VAL A 224 -5.06 -13.78 50.27
CA VAL A 224 -3.81 -13.50 49.52
C VAL A 224 -4.10 -13.90 48.10
N CYS A 225 -4.55 -12.98 47.28
CA CYS A 225 -4.52 -13.12 45.86
C CYS A 225 -3.05 -13.21 45.48
N GLU A 226 -2.55 -14.42 45.28
CA GLU A 226 -1.30 -14.67 44.58
C GLU A 226 -1.33 -13.84 43.28
N ASN A 227 -0.61 -12.75 43.31
CA ASN A 227 -0.34 -11.90 42.18
C ASN A 227 0.54 -12.67 41.15
N ASN A 228 -0.04 -13.63 40.48
CA ASN A 228 0.50 -14.13 39.23
C ASN A 228 0.34 -13.09 38.11
N ASN A 229 0.71 -11.85 38.42
CA ASN A 229 0.73 -10.70 37.51
C ASN A 229 2.17 -10.34 37.10
N ASP A 230 3.01 -11.32 36.85
CA ASP A 230 4.25 -11.14 36.06
C ASP A 230 4.13 -11.67 34.64
N LYS A 231 2.94 -11.56 34.04
CA LYS A 231 2.87 -11.39 32.61
C LYS A 231 2.81 -9.89 32.32
N GLN A 232 3.98 -9.22 32.41
CA GLN A 232 4.21 -7.98 31.68
C GLN A 232 3.52 -8.10 30.33
N PRO A 233 2.75 -7.06 29.90
CA PRO A 233 2.24 -7.03 28.55
C PRO A 233 3.46 -7.20 27.66
N SER A 234 3.61 -8.36 27.03
CA SER A 234 4.73 -8.65 26.13
C SER A 234 4.80 -7.46 25.19
N LYS A 235 5.90 -6.68 25.28
CA LYS A 235 6.18 -5.59 24.34
C LYS A 235 5.93 -6.19 22.97
N LYS A 236 4.80 -5.83 22.32
CA LYS A 236 4.51 -6.25 20.96
C LYS A 236 5.73 -5.81 20.17
N LYS A 237 6.59 -6.78 19.81
CA LYS A 237 7.75 -6.50 18.99
C LYS A 237 7.23 -5.79 17.76
N LEU A 238 7.70 -4.57 17.51
CA LEU A 238 7.24 -3.70 16.43
C LEU A 238 7.31 -4.40 15.06
N LEU A 239 8.29 -5.28 14.90
CA LEU A 239 8.50 -6.16 13.76
C LEU A 239 8.93 -7.52 14.30
N ASP A 240 8.16 -8.54 14.03
CA ASP A 240 8.53 -9.91 14.35
C ASP A 240 9.28 -10.53 13.16
N PHE A 241 10.61 -10.46 13.20
CA PHE A 241 11.47 -11.06 12.18
C PHE A 241 11.35 -12.60 12.09
N SER A 242 10.71 -13.25 13.06
CA SER A 242 10.47 -14.69 13.00
C SER A 242 9.58 -15.09 11.81
N VAL A 243 8.80 -14.14 11.29
CA VAL A 243 7.95 -14.34 10.11
C VAL A 243 8.78 -14.59 8.84
N LEU A 244 10.03 -14.11 8.77
CA LEU A 244 10.97 -14.41 7.67
C LEU A 244 11.39 -15.88 7.59
N ARG A 245 11.05 -16.71 8.57
CA ARG A 245 11.27 -18.17 8.48
C ARG A 245 10.23 -18.85 7.57
N ASP A 246 9.15 -18.17 7.25
CA ASP A 246 8.13 -18.71 6.32
C ASP A 246 8.63 -18.59 4.87
N LYS A 247 8.85 -19.75 4.23
CA LYS A 247 9.31 -19.81 2.84
C LYS A 247 8.33 -19.14 1.87
N GLY A 248 7.04 -19.22 2.14
CA GLY A 248 6.01 -18.56 1.32
C GLY A 248 6.14 -17.04 1.36
N LEU A 249 6.43 -16.47 2.53
CA LEU A 249 6.65 -15.05 2.67
C LEU A 249 7.92 -14.58 1.95
N ILE A 250 9.03 -15.34 2.05
CA ILE A 250 10.27 -15.00 1.34
C ILE A 250 10.04 -14.97 -0.17
N ILE A 251 9.38 -15.99 -0.71
CA ILE A 251 9.02 -16.05 -2.14
C ILE A 251 8.19 -14.84 -2.53
N TYR A 252 7.21 -14.49 -1.71
CA TYR A 252 6.36 -13.33 -1.95
C TYR A 252 7.13 -12.01 -1.92
N ILE A 253 8.04 -11.82 -0.95
CA ILE A 253 8.90 -10.63 -0.85
C ILE A 253 9.76 -10.48 -2.12
N ILE A 254 10.40 -11.58 -2.58
CA ILE A 254 11.23 -11.54 -3.78
C ILE A 254 10.38 -11.19 -5.01
N ALA A 255 9.21 -11.83 -5.18
CA ALA A 255 8.29 -11.52 -6.25
C ALA A 255 7.85 -10.06 -6.22
N LYS A 256 7.45 -9.55 -5.05
CA LYS A 256 7.01 -8.16 -4.87
C LYS A 256 8.12 -7.16 -5.09
N PHE A 257 9.35 -7.48 -4.71
CA PHE A 257 10.51 -6.64 -4.99
C PHE A 257 10.68 -6.44 -6.50
N ILE A 258 10.63 -7.53 -7.29
CA ILE A 258 10.74 -7.48 -8.75
C ILE A 258 9.54 -6.71 -9.33
N VAL A 259 8.33 -6.97 -8.86
CA VAL A 259 7.11 -6.26 -9.31
C VAL A 259 7.26 -4.75 -9.13
N VAL A 260 7.73 -4.30 -7.97
CA VAL A 260 7.76 -2.88 -7.63
C VAL A 260 8.87 -2.13 -8.38
N LEU A 261 9.94 -2.80 -8.80
CA LEU A 261 10.94 -2.20 -9.69
C LEU A 261 10.31 -1.63 -10.96
N GLY A 262 9.42 -2.40 -11.61
CA GLY A 262 8.77 -1.99 -12.87
C GLY A 262 7.42 -1.30 -12.71
N LEU A 263 6.60 -1.69 -11.74
CA LEU A 263 5.19 -1.33 -11.61
C LEU A 263 4.91 0.19 -11.64
N PHE A 264 5.78 0.98 -11.03
CA PHE A 264 5.62 2.44 -10.95
C PHE A 264 6.24 3.19 -12.12
N VAL A 265 7.10 2.55 -12.90
CA VAL A 265 7.85 3.17 -14.01
C VAL A 265 6.91 3.74 -15.08
N PRO A 266 5.93 2.99 -15.62
CA PRO A 266 5.01 3.53 -16.61
C PRO A 266 4.22 4.72 -16.09
N THR A 267 3.70 4.65 -14.86
CA THR A 267 2.89 5.74 -14.28
C THR A 267 3.67 7.02 -13.99
N ILE A 268 4.98 6.93 -13.78
CA ILE A 268 5.84 8.09 -13.51
C ILE A 268 6.36 8.72 -14.82
N LEU A 269 6.68 7.92 -15.82
CA LEU A 269 7.31 8.40 -17.05
C LEU A 269 6.36 8.56 -18.23
N LEU A 270 5.11 8.07 -18.14
CA LEU A 270 4.12 8.11 -19.23
C LEU A 270 3.87 9.52 -19.76
N VAL A 271 3.69 10.51 -18.88
CA VAL A 271 3.41 11.89 -19.28
C VAL A 271 4.57 12.45 -20.11
N ASN A 272 5.79 12.19 -19.66
CA ASN A 272 6.99 12.66 -20.34
C ASN A 272 7.22 11.92 -21.67
N TYR A 273 6.93 10.63 -21.71
CA TYR A 273 6.93 9.85 -22.95
C TYR A 273 5.95 10.42 -23.98
N ALA A 274 4.70 10.68 -23.58
CA ALA A 274 3.71 11.26 -24.47
C ALA A 274 4.13 12.66 -24.97
N LYS A 275 4.69 13.52 -24.11
CA LYS A 275 5.21 14.82 -24.50
C LYS A 275 6.40 14.73 -25.50
N ASP A 276 7.23 13.73 -25.34
CA ASP A 276 8.35 13.44 -26.25
C ASP A 276 7.87 12.98 -27.63
N GLN A 277 6.75 12.27 -27.69
CA GLN A 277 6.06 11.87 -28.92
C GLN A 277 5.29 13.03 -29.60
N GLY A 278 5.38 14.26 -29.06
CA GLY A 278 4.71 15.44 -29.61
C GLY A 278 3.25 15.58 -29.21
N VAL A 279 2.77 14.81 -28.24
CA VAL A 279 1.40 14.95 -27.70
C VAL A 279 1.32 16.27 -26.89
N PRO A 280 0.26 17.09 -27.09
CA PRO A 280 0.06 18.32 -26.34
C PRO A 280 0.06 18.07 -24.81
N ASP A 281 0.60 19.01 -24.04
CA ASP A 281 0.82 18.88 -22.61
C ASP A 281 -0.45 18.51 -21.81
N LYS A 282 -1.58 19.10 -22.18
CA LYS A 282 -2.88 18.81 -21.54
C LYS A 282 -3.36 17.38 -21.82
N GLU A 283 -3.18 16.91 -23.05
CA GLU A 283 -3.56 15.55 -23.47
C GLU A 283 -2.61 14.50 -22.84
N ALA A 284 -1.32 14.80 -22.74
CA ALA A 284 -0.35 13.94 -22.07
C ALA A 284 -0.68 13.79 -20.57
N ALA A 285 -1.01 14.88 -19.87
CA ALA A 285 -1.43 14.81 -18.47
C ALA A 285 -2.76 14.06 -18.29
N PHE A 286 -3.67 14.13 -19.27
CA PHE A 286 -4.96 13.44 -19.24
C PHE A 286 -4.81 11.91 -19.31
N LEU A 287 -3.72 11.37 -19.85
CA LEU A 287 -3.45 9.92 -19.86
C LEU A 287 -3.44 9.33 -18.44
N LEU A 288 -2.85 10.02 -17.46
CA LEU A 288 -2.90 9.57 -16.06
C LEU A 288 -4.31 9.58 -15.49
N SER A 289 -5.16 10.51 -15.95
CA SER A 289 -6.57 10.55 -15.56
C SER A 289 -7.34 9.33 -16.08
N ILE A 290 -7.04 8.88 -17.31
CA ILE A 290 -7.62 7.66 -17.87
C ILE A 290 -7.23 6.44 -17.03
N ILE A 291 -5.95 6.30 -16.69
CA ILE A 291 -5.47 5.21 -15.82
C ILE A 291 -6.24 5.23 -14.49
N GLY A 292 -6.32 6.41 -13.84
CA GLY A 292 -7.02 6.56 -12.57
C GLY A 292 -8.51 6.24 -12.70
N PHE A 293 -9.18 6.72 -13.75
CA PHE A 293 -10.60 6.47 -13.98
C PHE A 293 -10.90 4.97 -14.13
N ILE A 294 -10.11 4.26 -14.91
CA ILE A 294 -10.26 2.80 -15.08
C ILE A 294 -9.98 2.06 -13.78
N ASP A 295 -8.96 2.47 -13.03
CA ASP A 295 -8.58 1.87 -11.75
C ASP A 295 -9.69 1.98 -10.67
N ILE A 296 -10.52 3.04 -10.71
CA ILE A 296 -11.68 3.19 -9.81
C ILE A 296 -12.64 1.99 -9.94
N PHE A 297 -12.84 1.48 -11.15
CA PHE A 297 -13.72 0.33 -11.40
C PHE A 297 -13.00 -0.99 -11.30
N ALA A 298 -11.71 -1.04 -11.69
CA ALA A 298 -10.91 -2.25 -11.71
C ALA A 298 -10.73 -2.86 -10.32
N ARG A 299 -10.44 -2.05 -9.30
CA ARG A 299 -10.20 -2.54 -7.93
C ARG A 299 -11.41 -3.21 -7.29
N PRO A 300 -12.61 -2.58 -7.26
CA PRO A 300 -13.79 -3.23 -6.70
C PRO A 300 -14.20 -4.48 -7.47
N THR A 301 -14.17 -4.42 -8.81
CA THR A 301 -14.51 -5.56 -9.67
C THR A 301 -13.59 -6.74 -9.42
N CYS A 302 -12.29 -6.49 -9.35
CA CYS A 302 -11.28 -7.51 -9.03
C CYS A 302 -11.50 -8.07 -7.61
N GLY A 303 -11.83 -7.22 -6.64
CA GLY A 303 -12.15 -7.65 -5.27
C GLY A 303 -13.36 -8.59 -5.21
N VAL A 304 -14.41 -8.30 -5.98
CA VAL A 304 -15.60 -9.18 -6.10
C VAL A 304 -15.21 -10.53 -6.71
N VAL A 305 -14.45 -10.52 -7.82
CA VAL A 305 -13.97 -11.75 -8.49
C VAL A 305 -13.08 -12.58 -7.54
N ALA A 306 -12.17 -11.92 -6.82
CA ALA A 306 -11.30 -12.56 -5.84
C ALA A 306 -12.08 -13.23 -4.68
N GLY A 307 -13.24 -12.69 -4.32
CA GLY A 307 -14.14 -13.24 -3.31
C GLY A 307 -14.90 -14.50 -3.72
N LEU A 308 -14.92 -14.86 -5.01
CA LEU A 308 -15.61 -16.05 -5.51
C LEU A 308 -15.01 -17.34 -4.94
N LYS A 309 -15.86 -18.28 -4.56
CA LYS A 309 -15.47 -19.55 -3.90
C LYS A 309 -14.44 -20.37 -4.67
N TRP A 310 -14.42 -20.28 -5.99
CA TRP A 310 -13.50 -21.04 -6.85
C TRP A 310 -12.20 -20.30 -7.16
N VAL A 311 -12.14 -18.96 -7.01
CA VAL A 311 -10.93 -18.14 -7.17
C VAL A 311 -10.12 -18.08 -5.87
N ARG A 312 -10.79 -17.94 -4.73
CA ARG A 312 -10.18 -17.78 -3.41
C ARG A 312 -9.08 -18.80 -3.08
N PRO A 313 -9.22 -20.12 -3.34
CA PRO A 313 -8.16 -21.09 -3.08
C PRO A 313 -6.98 -21.01 -4.06
N LYS A 314 -7.14 -20.29 -5.19
CA LYS A 314 -6.14 -20.11 -6.24
C LYS A 314 -5.65 -18.65 -6.35
N MET A 315 -5.72 -17.90 -5.25
CA MET A 315 -5.44 -16.47 -5.23
C MET A 315 -4.05 -16.10 -5.77
N SER A 316 -3.02 -16.88 -5.43
CA SER A 316 -1.66 -16.66 -5.91
C SER A 316 -1.55 -16.79 -7.44
N TYR A 317 -2.28 -17.73 -8.04
CA TYR A 317 -2.33 -17.87 -9.51
C TYR A 317 -3.09 -16.73 -10.17
N PHE A 318 -4.18 -16.26 -9.54
CA PHE A 318 -4.94 -15.12 -10.03
C PHE A 318 -4.09 -13.83 -9.98
N PHE A 319 -3.29 -13.66 -8.94
CA PHE A 319 -2.34 -12.57 -8.84
C PHE A 319 -1.22 -12.68 -9.87
N SER A 320 -0.67 -13.88 -10.10
CA SER A 320 0.31 -14.12 -11.16
C SER A 320 -0.25 -13.78 -12.54
N LEU A 321 -1.53 -14.14 -12.81
CA LEU A 321 -2.21 -13.79 -14.06
C LEU A 321 -2.34 -12.26 -14.21
N ALA A 322 -2.68 -11.55 -13.14
CA ALA A 322 -2.76 -10.09 -13.15
C ALA A 322 -1.39 -9.44 -13.46
N LEU A 323 -0.29 -9.99 -12.90
CA LEU A 323 1.07 -9.53 -13.20
C LEU A 323 1.46 -9.79 -14.64
N LEU A 324 1.16 -10.98 -15.17
CA LEU A 324 1.41 -11.32 -16.58
C LEU A 324 0.63 -10.40 -17.52
N PHE A 325 -0.63 -10.15 -17.21
CA PHE A 325 -1.46 -9.25 -17.99
C PHE A 325 -0.93 -7.81 -17.97
N ASN A 326 -0.52 -7.31 -16.79
CA ASN A 326 0.08 -5.98 -16.67
C ASN A 326 1.40 -5.87 -17.45
N GLY A 327 2.32 -6.83 -17.26
CA GLY A 327 3.59 -6.84 -17.99
C GLY A 327 3.44 -6.98 -19.50
N LEU A 328 2.48 -7.78 -19.97
CA LEU A 328 2.18 -7.89 -21.41
C LEU A 328 1.63 -6.57 -21.95
N THR A 329 0.78 -5.86 -21.19
CA THR A 329 0.27 -4.55 -21.55
C THR A 329 1.41 -3.54 -21.72
N ASP A 330 2.41 -3.55 -20.81
CA ASP A 330 3.59 -2.69 -20.92
C ASP A 330 4.41 -2.99 -22.19
N VAL A 331 4.70 -4.26 -22.45
CA VAL A 331 5.46 -4.67 -23.64
C VAL A 331 4.72 -4.28 -24.94
N CYS A 332 3.39 -4.49 -24.99
CA CYS A 332 2.61 -4.11 -26.15
C CYS A 332 2.55 -2.60 -26.37
N SER A 333 2.62 -1.79 -25.31
CA SER A 333 2.59 -0.32 -25.42
C SER A 333 3.84 0.25 -26.08
N ALA A 334 4.98 -0.41 -25.92
CA ALA A 334 6.23 0.02 -26.54
C ALA A 334 6.18 0.10 -28.07
N THR A 335 5.22 -0.59 -28.69
CA THR A 335 5.00 -0.54 -30.16
C THR A 335 4.05 0.57 -30.60
N SER A 336 3.44 1.31 -29.67
CA SER A 336 2.42 2.34 -29.95
C SER A 336 3.05 3.72 -30.01
N THR A 337 3.05 4.35 -31.20
CA THR A 337 3.59 5.69 -31.42
C THR A 337 2.51 6.78 -31.45
N ASP A 338 1.23 6.39 -31.56
CA ASP A 338 0.12 7.31 -31.69
C ASP A 338 -0.59 7.58 -30.35
N TYR A 339 -1.15 8.79 -30.18
CA TYR A 339 -1.94 9.14 -28.99
C TYR A 339 -3.11 8.17 -28.75
N LYS A 340 -3.78 7.69 -29.79
CA LYS A 340 -4.83 6.67 -29.67
C LYS A 340 -4.32 5.37 -29.07
N GLY A 341 -3.14 4.93 -29.49
CA GLY A 341 -2.47 3.76 -28.92
C GLY A 341 -2.13 3.94 -27.44
N LEU A 342 -1.70 5.14 -27.04
CA LEU A 342 -1.47 5.48 -25.62
C LEU A 342 -2.76 5.47 -24.79
N ILE A 343 -3.89 5.90 -25.35
CA ILE A 343 -5.20 5.79 -24.67
C ILE A 343 -5.55 4.32 -24.42
N ILE A 344 -5.42 3.47 -25.47
CA ILE A 344 -5.71 2.04 -25.38
C ILE A 344 -4.80 1.40 -24.32
N PHE A 345 -3.50 1.73 -24.34
CA PHE A 345 -2.56 1.33 -23.29
C PHE A 345 -3.07 1.72 -21.89
N CYS A 346 -3.43 2.99 -21.68
CA CYS A 346 -3.90 3.48 -20.39
C CYS A 346 -5.14 2.72 -19.88
N VAL A 347 -6.04 2.29 -20.75
CA VAL A 347 -7.22 1.50 -20.38
C VAL A 347 -6.81 0.12 -19.87
N PHE A 348 -6.00 -0.62 -20.65
CA PHE A 348 -5.57 -1.96 -20.26
C PHE A 348 -4.60 -1.93 -19.08
N PHE A 349 -3.70 -0.95 -19.05
CA PHE A 349 -2.80 -0.75 -17.93
C PHE A 349 -3.56 -0.40 -16.65
N GLY A 350 -4.51 0.52 -16.69
CA GLY A 350 -5.33 0.89 -15.54
C GLY A 350 -6.12 -0.31 -14.98
N LEU A 351 -6.66 -1.16 -15.87
CA LEU A 351 -7.36 -2.37 -15.47
C LEU A 351 -6.42 -3.35 -14.76
N SER A 352 -5.29 -3.68 -15.39
CA SER A 352 -4.32 -4.64 -14.83
C SER A 352 -3.62 -4.11 -13.58
N TYR A 353 -3.26 -2.83 -13.56
CA TYR A 353 -2.69 -2.14 -12.41
C TYR A 353 -3.62 -2.17 -11.19
N GLY A 354 -4.93 -1.92 -11.43
CA GLY A 354 -5.96 -2.04 -10.40
C GLY A 354 -6.10 -3.45 -9.85
N MET A 355 -6.03 -4.47 -10.73
CA MET A 355 -6.02 -5.88 -10.31
C MET A 355 -4.83 -6.18 -9.39
N VAL A 356 -3.62 -5.78 -9.78
CA VAL A 356 -2.40 -5.96 -8.97
C VAL A 356 -2.54 -5.27 -7.62
N GLY A 357 -3.01 -4.01 -7.61
CA GLY A 357 -3.23 -3.23 -6.40
C GLY A 357 -4.26 -3.84 -5.44
N ALA A 358 -5.34 -4.43 -5.96
CA ALA A 358 -6.39 -5.06 -5.16
C ALA A 358 -5.95 -6.40 -4.56
N LEU A 359 -5.22 -7.22 -5.33
CA LEU A 359 -4.91 -8.60 -4.95
C LEU A 359 -3.71 -8.74 -4.01
N GLN A 360 -2.78 -7.80 -4.02
CA GLN A 360 -1.51 -7.92 -3.30
C GLN A 360 -1.68 -8.21 -1.79
N PHE A 361 -2.62 -7.55 -1.13
CA PHE A 361 -2.84 -7.74 0.31
C PHE A 361 -3.57 -9.05 0.62
N GLU A 362 -4.49 -9.47 -0.25
CA GLU A 362 -5.22 -10.73 -0.12
C GLU A 362 -4.28 -11.93 -0.28
N VAL A 363 -3.34 -11.87 -1.23
CA VAL A 363 -2.33 -12.92 -1.41
C VAL A 363 -1.42 -13.01 -0.20
N LEU A 364 -0.93 -11.87 0.32
CA LEU A 364 -0.10 -11.85 1.51
C LEU A 364 -0.83 -12.44 2.72
N MET A 365 -2.10 -12.06 2.92
CA MET A 365 -2.94 -12.58 4.00
C MET A 365 -3.17 -14.09 3.85
N GLY A 366 -3.35 -14.57 2.63
CA GLY A 366 -3.49 -16.01 2.33
C GLY A 366 -2.22 -16.82 2.64
N ILE A 367 -1.03 -16.22 2.53
CA ILE A 367 0.26 -16.87 2.82
C ILE A 367 0.51 -16.93 4.33
N VAL A 368 0.43 -15.81 5.03
CA VAL A 368 0.88 -15.70 6.44
C VAL A 368 -0.24 -15.82 7.48
N GLY A 369 -1.49 -15.77 7.05
CA GLY A 369 -2.66 -15.73 7.92
C GLY A 369 -2.85 -14.37 8.61
N THR A 370 -4.03 -14.18 9.23
CA THR A 370 -4.44 -12.89 9.82
C THR A 370 -3.59 -12.47 11.02
N SER A 371 -3.12 -13.43 11.84
CA SER A 371 -2.37 -13.17 13.06
C SER A 371 -0.98 -12.56 12.82
N LYS A 372 -0.32 -12.93 11.72
CA LYS A 372 1.04 -12.48 11.36
C LYS A 372 1.04 -11.42 10.26
N PHE A 373 -0.13 -11.07 9.73
CA PHE A 373 -0.28 -10.17 8.58
C PHE A 373 0.39 -8.80 8.80
N SER A 374 0.18 -8.18 9.95
CA SER A 374 0.72 -6.84 10.26
C SER A 374 2.26 -6.81 10.22
N SER A 375 2.91 -7.81 10.81
CA SER A 375 4.38 -7.90 10.80
C SER A 375 4.93 -8.24 9.41
N ALA A 376 4.25 -9.14 8.69
CA ALA A 376 4.62 -9.50 7.32
C ALA A 376 4.46 -8.31 6.37
N LEU A 377 3.37 -7.56 6.49
CA LEU A 377 3.13 -6.37 5.69
C LEU A 377 4.22 -5.31 5.90
N GLY A 378 4.60 -5.05 7.16
CA GLY A 378 5.67 -4.10 7.47
C GLY A 378 7.01 -4.50 6.82
N LEU A 379 7.34 -5.79 6.82
CA LEU A 379 8.55 -6.29 6.16
C LEU A 379 8.47 -6.18 4.64
N VAL A 380 7.35 -6.58 4.04
CA VAL A 380 7.14 -6.46 2.59
C VAL A 380 7.31 -5.01 2.14
N LEU A 381 6.64 -4.06 2.81
CA LEU A 381 6.73 -2.63 2.50
C LEU A 381 8.15 -2.08 2.63
N LEU A 382 8.95 -2.58 3.58
CA LEU A 382 10.34 -2.18 3.73
C LEU A 382 11.19 -2.59 2.52
N PHE A 383 11.01 -3.82 2.01
CA PHE A 383 11.68 -4.26 0.78
C PHE A 383 11.14 -3.54 -0.46
N GLU A 384 9.85 -3.27 -0.51
CA GLU A 384 9.25 -2.47 -1.58
C GLU A 384 9.80 -1.04 -1.62
N ALA A 385 10.10 -0.44 -0.45
CA ALA A 385 10.71 0.88 -0.38
C ALA A 385 12.06 0.93 -1.10
N VAL A 386 12.88 -0.11 -0.94
CA VAL A 386 14.16 -0.23 -1.65
C VAL A 386 13.95 -0.40 -3.15
N ALA A 387 13.00 -1.24 -3.56
CA ALA A 387 12.70 -1.46 -4.97
C ALA A 387 12.19 -0.18 -5.67
N VAL A 388 11.27 0.54 -5.04
CA VAL A 388 10.75 1.83 -5.56
C VAL A 388 11.83 2.90 -5.65
N LEU A 389 12.80 2.87 -4.75
CA LEU A 389 13.91 3.82 -4.78
C LEU A 389 14.83 3.58 -5.99
N ILE A 390 14.94 2.35 -6.46
CA ILE A 390 15.82 1.96 -7.56
C ILE A 390 15.09 2.00 -8.91
N GLY A 391 13.85 1.52 -8.99
CA GLY A 391 13.11 1.29 -10.24
C GLY A 391 13.00 2.53 -11.14
N PRO A 392 12.25 3.58 -10.76
CA PRO A 392 12.06 4.73 -11.63
C PRO A 392 13.35 5.49 -11.99
N PRO A 393 14.34 5.68 -11.11
CA PRO A 393 15.61 6.28 -11.50
C PRO A 393 16.43 5.44 -12.47
N SER A 394 16.40 4.10 -12.37
CA SER A 394 17.07 3.22 -13.34
C SER A 394 16.43 3.32 -14.71
N ALA A 395 15.11 3.38 -14.77
CA ALA A 395 14.37 3.64 -16.01
C ALA A 395 14.70 5.02 -16.59
N GLY A 396 14.73 6.07 -15.75
CA GLY A 396 15.17 7.41 -16.18
C GLY A 396 16.58 7.43 -16.74
N TYR A 397 17.52 6.71 -16.10
CA TYR A 397 18.89 6.57 -16.63
C TYR A 397 18.93 5.91 -18.01
N LEU A 398 18.09 4.90 -18.26
CA LEU A 398 17.99 4.26 -19.58
C LEU A 398 17.51 5.25 -20.63
N VAL A 399 16.50 6.09 -20.33
CA VAL A 399 16.03 7.15 -21.24
C VAL A 399 17.13 8.15 -21.53
N ASP A 400 17.84 8.63 -20.50
CA ASP A 400 18.91 9.61 -20.66
C ASP A 400 20.05 9.09 -21.54
N LYS A 401 20.41 7.79 -21.37
CA LYS A 401 21.55 7.17 -22.07
C LYS A 401 21.20 6.77 -23.50
N TYR A 402 20.05 6.15 -23.70
CA TYR A 402 19.68 5.57 -25.00
C TYR A 402 18.73 6.44 -25.81
N LYS A 403 18.18 7.51 -25.22
CA LYS A 403 17.18 8.40 -25.84
C LYS A 403 15.98 7.66 -26.43
N ASN A 404 15.63 6.53 -25.83
CA ASN A 404 14.54 5.66 -26.25
C ASN A 404 13.65 5.28 -25.04
N TYR A 405 12.40 5.73 -25.08
CA TYR A 405 11.42 5.42 -24.06
C TYR A 405 10.84 4.00 -24.17
N GLU A 406 10.83 3.41 -25.35
CA GLU A 406 10.31 2.04 -25.53
C GLU A 406 11.02 1.05 -24.62
N LEU A 407 12.33 1.27 -24.40
CA LEU A 407 13.17 0.42 -23.58
C LEU A 407 12.67 0.33 -22.13
N ILE A 408 12.10 1.42 -21.58
CA ILE A 408 11.57 1.40 -20.21
C ILE A 408 10.30 0.56 -20.09
N PHE A 409 9.43 0.57 -21.11
CA PHE A 409 8.24 -0.26 -21.14
C PHE A 409 8.60 -1.74 -21.31
N TYR A 410 9.60 -2.07 -22.15
CA TYR A 410 10.12 -3.43 -22.26
C TYR A 410 10.74 -3.91 -20.95
N MET A 411 11.51 -3.06 -20.26
CA MET A 411 12.11 -3.38 -18.96
C MET A 411 11.02 -3.62 -17.91
N ALA A 412 10.12 -2.67 -17.71
CA ALA A 412 9.04 -2.75 -16.72
C ALA A 412 8.14 -3.97 -16.99
N GLY A 413 7.73 -4.18 -18.25
CA GLY A 413 6.93 -5.33 -18.65
C GLY A 413 7.66 -6.65 -18.44
N GLY A 414 8.97 -6.72 -18.75
CA GLY A 414 9.82 -7.90 -18.53
C GLY A 414 9.93 -8.25 -17.04
N GLU A 415 10.10 -7.26 -16.17
CA GLU A 415 10.14 -7.44 -14.71
C GLU A 415 8.82 -8.00 -14.19
N LEU A 416 7.67 -7.46 -14.62
CA LEU A 416 6.35 -7.92 -14.21
C LEU A 416 6.04 -9.34 -14.71
N ILE A 417 6.38 -9.66 -15.96
CA ILE A 417 6.23 -11.00 -16.52
C ILE A 417 7.09 -12.00 -15.73
N THR A 418 8.36 -11.65 -15.49
CA THR A 418 9.28 -12.50 -14.73
C THR A 418 8.76 -12.76 -13.31
N ALA A 419 8.27 -11.73 -12.61
CA ALA A 419 7.69 -11.86 -11.29
C ALA A 419 6.42 -12.73 -11.30
N GLY A 420 5.56 -12.56 -12.32
CA GLY A 420 4.35 -13.36 -12.49
C GLY A 420 4.66 -14.85 -12.71
N ILE A 421 5.60 -15.19 -13.59
CA ILE A 421 6.06 -16.56 -13.85
C ILE A 421 6.70 -17.14 -12.57
N PHE A 422 7.60 -16.39 -11.92
CA PHE A 422 8.26 -16.82 -10.70
C PHE A 422 7.25 -17.17 -9.60
N LEU A 423 6.25 -16.31 -9.38
CA LEU A 423 5.21 -16.55 -8.36
C LEU A 423 4.32 -17.75 -8.71
N ALA A 424 3.97 -17.94 -9.99
CA ALA A 424 3.18 -19.09 -10.45
C ALA A 424 3.93 -20.40 -10.21
N LEU A 425 5.21 -20.48 -10.61
CA LEU A 425 6.05 -21.67 -10.44
C LEU A 425 6.28 -21.98 -8.95
N ALA A 426 6.60 -20.98 -8.15
CA ALA A 426 6.80 -21.15 -6.71
C ALA A 426 5.53 -21.62 -6.00
N SER A 427 4.35 -21.07 -6.36
CA SER A 427 3.07 -21.51 -5.85
C SER A 427 2.75 -22.96 -6.21
N PHE A 428 3.07 -23.36 -7.44
CA PHE A 428 2.92 -24.76 -7.89
C PHE A 428 3.79 -25.71 -7.06
N CYS A 429 5.07 -25.38 -6.88
CA CYS A 429 5.99 -26.19 -6.07
C CYS A 429 5.55 -26.30 -4.60
N CYS A 430 5.09 -25.20 -3.98
CA CYS A 430 4.62 -25.21 -2.59
C CYS A 430 3.34 -26.04 -2.40
N ILE A 431 2.37 -25.92 -3.32
CA ILE A 431 1.12 -26.70 -3.28
C ILE A 431 1.41 -28.19 -3.51
N SER A 432 2.30 -28.52 -4.43
CA SER A 432 2.71 -29.89 -4.72
C SER A 432 3.37 -30.57 -3.50
N GLN A 433 4.23 -29.82 -2.78
CA GLN A 433 4.87 -30.32 -1.57
C GLN A 433 3.87 -30.54 -0.42
N LYS A 434 2.87 -29.68 -0.27
CA LYS A 434 1.83 -29.82 0.76
C LYS A 434 0.96 -31.06 0.48
N LYS A 435 0.53 -31.27 -0.76
CA LYS A 435 -0.21 -32.50 -1.14
C LYS A 435 0.59 -33.78 -0.90
N ARG A 436 1.92 -33.75 -1.11
CA ARG A 436 2.79 -34.91 -0.89
C ARG A 436 2.98 -35.23 0.59
N LYS A 437 2.88 -34.24 1.50
CA LYS A 437 2.92 -34.44 2.94
C LYS A 437 1.59 -34.92 3.52
N ASP A 438 0.48 -34.57 2.88
CA ASP A 438 -0.87 -34.94 3.31
C ASP A 438 -1.35 -36.27 2.68
N SER A 439 -0.55 -36.92 1.82
CA SER A 439 -0.82 -38.28 1.35
C SER A 439 -0.50 -39.26 2.49
N PRO A 440 -1.47 -40.09 2.95
CA PRO A 440 -1.18 -41.08 3.98
C PRO A 440 -0.10 -42.04 3.47
N GLN A 441 1.01 -42.12 4.21
CA GLN A 441 1.89 -43.29 4.07
C GLN A 441 1.07 -44.52 4.33
N THR A 442 0.82 -45.32 3.29
CA THR A 442 0.32 -46.68 3.43
C THR A 442 1.32 -47.40 4.32
N GLN A 443 0.99 -47.53 5.61
CA GLN A 443 1.68 -48.47 6.48
C GLN A 443 1.55 -49.85 5.85
N GLN A 444 2.62 -50.33 5.25
CA GLN A 444 2.84 -51.76 5.07
C GLN A 444 2.94 -52.34 6.48
N THR A 445 1.83 -52.82 7.00
CA THR A 445 1.80 -53.79 8.08
C THR A 445 2.31 -55.09 7.49
N ASP A 446 3.59 -55.35 7.70
CA ASP A 446 4.12 -56.71 7.59
C ASP A 446 3.36 -57.58 8.59
N VAL A 447 2.41 -58.36 8.08
CA VAL A 447 1.78 -59.44 8.80
C VAL A 447 2.87 -60.55 8.86
N GLU A 448 3.62 -60.60 9.94
CA GLU A 448 4.40 -61.76 10.33
C GLU A 448 3.41 -62.91 10.56
N VAL A 449 3.31 -63.78 9.58
CA VAL A 449 2.70 -65.09 9.73
C VAL A 449 3.63 -65.93 10.56
N ASN A 450 3.30 -66.11 11.82
CA ASN A 450 3.99 -67.05 12.70
C ASN A 450 3.45 -68.46 12.40
N PRO A 451 4.31 -69.40 11.93
CA PRO A 451 3.88 -70.77 11.73
C PRO A 451 4.28 -71.59 12.98
N GLU A 452 3.35 -71.77 13.93
CA GLU A 452 3.42 -72.90 14.86
C GLU A 452 2.12 -73.11 15.62
N ARG A 453 1.54 -74.33 15.35
CA ARG A 453 0.57 -75.20 16.05
C ARG A 453 -0.90 -75.01 15.76
#